data_5503f660576efad67b0b4f33adb143f7
#
_entry.id   5503f660576efad67b0b4f33adb143f7
#
_cell.length_a   1.000
_cell.length_b   1.000
_cell.length_c   1.000
_cell.angle_alpha   90.00
_cell.angle_beta   90.00
_cell.angle_gamma   90.00
#
_symmetry.space_group_name_H-M   'P 1'
#
loop_
_entity.id
_entity.type
_entity.pdbx_description
1 polymer ?
#
loop_
_entity_poly.entity_id
_entity_poly.type
_entity_poly.pdbx_seq_one_letter_code
_entity_poly.pdbx_strand_id
1 'polypeptide(L)'
;MNTAYIDGSAVYHTPQDKPSYMDLSSLQHQGSNALALARAFGNADIAALQRPTSGDSTYFPALGGLVRYPGWLVWPLAILAMLAVGTLAVLIRRRGLAGWSRMAAGVGVGVIPLVLAPVVAQLLWTVLVALRPGYVNMIDPWWPGWFRATVVALVCVVVLTWYGLLRRPVGPWALLIGALAWLGLLGVVLAVVAPGGSYLASLPALATAIAGIVAVAVPSPWAGLIAALLGGAVAVVILAPTVYMFFPALGLATGAAGALFSAMLVLALLPVIELLYPELPTRQQSPVSQPEQPPAQQVSRHRLWSAAPALMAGLAAAVFVAAGLAVDHFDEAHPAPAELAYLMDTDSGLAHWVSTDQHPGEWLDQYVTDSDPAADAGGGLFGDDVRTGPAQVADLPAPTVAVVSDTTVPVGGDLPERRRLTLQLDSERAARLIYLELPDSDVVSATVDARDVPPDELTGPFGLVFHAPPADGLRVELELRTTGPTSVRVMDGTDGLDGLPGFNPRPAGIGLQGSHISELVVVAKSYTV
;
A
#
# COMPACT_ATOMS: atom_id res chain seq x y z
N MET A 1 -13.68 8.34 -15.13
CA MET A 1 -12.39 8.94 -14.74
C MET A 1 -12.50 9.30 -13.28
N ASN A 2 -11.60 8.80 -12.43
CA ASN A 2 -11.59 9.09 -11.00
C ASN A 2 -10.44 10.06 -10.70
N THR A 3 -10.69 11.00 -9.81
CA THR A 3 -9.67 11.89 -9.24
C THR A 3 -9.77 11.80 -7.72
N ALA A 4 -8.63 11.67 -7.06
CA ALA A 4 -8.56 11.57 -5.62
C ALA A 4 -7.40 12.43 -5.09
N TYR A 5 -7.51 12.87 -3.84
CA TYR A 5 -6.37 13.39 -3.11
C TYR A 5 -5.44 12.23 -2.74
N ILE A 6 -4.15 12.48 -2.81
CA ILE A 6 -3.11 11.53 -2.42
C ILE A 6 -2.24 12.21 -1.38
N ASP A 7 -1.82 11.48 -0.36
CA ASP A 7 -1.13 11.95 0.85
C ASP A 7 -2.09 12.35 1.97
N GLY A 8 -1.56 12.49 3.18
CA GLY A 8 -2.36 12.76 4.37
C GLY A 8 -3.18 11.56 4.83
N SER A 9 -2.72 10.33 4.53
CA SER A 9 -3.46 9.10 4.86
C SER A 9 -3.67 8.88 6.37
N ALA A 10 -2.97 9.59 7.24
CA ALA A 10 -3.21 9.57 8.67
C ALA A 10 -4.59 10.13 9.07
N VAL A 11 -5.16 11.04 8.27
CA VAL A 11 -6.53 11.58 8.52
C VAL A 11 -7.61 10.78 7.80
N TYR A 12 -7.24 9.96 6.80
CA TYR A 12 -8.19 9.25 5.95
C TYR A 12 -9.07 8.29 6.75
N HIS A 13 -10.38 8.38 6.56
CA HIS A 13 -11.40 7.63 7.29
C HIS A 13 -11.36 7.83 8.81
N THR A 14 -10.97 9.00 9.29
CA THR A 14 -11.01 9.36 10.71
C THR A 14 -11.85 10.63 10.93
N PRO A 15 -12.24 10.97 12.17
CA PRO A 15 -12.90 12.24 12.46
C PRO A 15 -12.07 13.49 12.13
N GLN A 16 -10.77 13.32 11.90
CA GLN A 16 -9.87 14.37 11.43
C GLN A 16 -9.99 14.64 9.93
N ASP A 17 -10.64 13.76 9.14
CA ASP A 17 -10.92 13.99 7.72
C ASP A 17 -12.04 15.02 7.54
N LYS A 18 -11.69 16.26 7.74
CA LYS A 18 -12.59 17.43 7.71
C LYS A 18 -11.98 18.58 6.92
N PRO A 19 -12.80 19.56 6.45
CA PRO A 19 -12.32 20.64 5.59
C PRO A 19 -11.15 21.44 6.15
N SER A 20 -10.98 21.53 7.47
CA SER A 20 -9.85 22.23 8.11
C SER A 20 -8.50 21.57 7.89
N TYR A 21 -8.46 20.28 7.55
CA TYR A 21 -7.23 19.53 7.23
C TYR A 21 -6.94 19.48 5.72
N MET A 22 -7.87 19.96 4.89
CA MET A 22 -7.68 19.98 3.44
C MET A 22 -6.68 21.08 3.03
N ASP A 23 -5.68 20.71 2.25
CA ASP A 23 -4.79 21.68 1.61
C ASP A 23 -5.53 22.43 0.49
N LEU A 24 -5.58 23.77 0.62
CA LEU A 24 -6.29 24.63 -0.34
C LEU A 24 -5.68 24.61 -1.74
N SER A 25 -4.36 24.38 -1.86
CA SER A 25 -3.70 24.24 -3.16
C SER A 25 -4.13 22.95 -3.86
N SER A 26 -4.29 21.87 -3.12
CA SER A 26 -4.82 20.61 -3.64
C SER A 26 -6.28 20.73 -4.07
N LEU A 27 -7.11 21.45 -3.30
CA LEU A 27 -8.49 21.76 -3.68
C LEU A 27 -8.54 22.59 -4.97
N GLN A 28 -7.71 23.63 -5.08
CA GLN A 28 -7.60 24.46 -6.30
C GLN A 28 -7.15 23.62 -7.50
N HIS A 29 -6.19 22.72 -7.32
CA HIS A 29 -5.72 21.82 -8.38
C HIS A 29 -6.83 20.86 -8.85
N GLN A 30 -7.57 20.24 -7.91
CA GLN A 30 -8.73 19.42 -8.26
C GLN A 30 -9.81 20.20 -9.00
N GLY A 31 -10.14 21.39 -8.54
CA GLY A 31 -11.10 22.29 -9.20
C GLY A 31 -10.66 22.65 -10.62
N SER A 32 -9.39 22.96 -10.81
CA SER A 32 -8.81 23.27 -12.13
C SER A 32 -8.89 22.08 -13.07
N ASN A 33 -8.57 20.87 -12.58
CA ASN A 33 -8.69 19.63 -13.33
C ASN A 33 -10.14 19.31 -13.70
N ALA A 34 -11.07 19.44 -12.74
CA ALA A 34 -12.49 19.22 -12.98
C ALA A 34 -13.04 20.19 -14.05
N LEU A 35 -12.68 21.48 -13.97
CA LEU A 35 -13.09 22.49 -14.96
C LEU A 35 -12.49 22.18 -16.35
N ALA A 36 -11.22 21.78 -16.42
CA ALA A 36 -10.58 21.42 -17.68
C ALA A 36 -11.26 20.18 -18.32
N LEU A 37 -11.59 19.17 -17.51
CA LEU A 37 -12.31 17.98 -17.96
C LEU A 37 -13.74 18.32 -18.41
N ALA A 38 -14.47 19.13 -17.63
CA ALA A 38 -15.82 19.57 -17.99
C ALA A 38 -15.83 20.30 -19.34
N ARG A 39 -14.87 21.20 -19.58
CA ARG A 39 -14.71 21.90 -20.86
C ARG A 39 -14.33 20.94 -22.00
N ALA A 40 -13.43 20.00 -21.76
CA ALA A 40 -12.99 19.04 -22.76
C ALA A 40 -14.14 18.12 -23.17
N PHE A 41 -14.86 17.54 -22.21
CA PHE A 41 -15.98 16.63 -22.51
C PHE A 41 -17.24 17.38 -22.99
N GLY A 42 -17.51 18.58 -22.46
CA GLY A 42 -18.63 19.41 -22.91
C GLY A 42 -18.53 19.85 -24.36
N ASN A 43 -17.32 19.93 -24.91
CA ASN A 43 -17.07 20.28 -26.31
C ASN A 43 -16.75 19.06 -27.20
N ALA A 44 -16.72 17.85 -26.65
CA ALA A 44 -16.41 16.63 -27.37
C ALA A 44 -17.68 15.91 -27.86
N ASP A 45 -17.56 15.17 -28.95
CA ASP A 45 -18.56 14.18 -29.34
C ASP A 45 -18.46 12.97 -28.41
N ILE A 46 -19.35 12.92 -27.41
CA ILE A 46 -19.38 11.85 -26.40
C ILE A 46 -19.66 10.50 -27.04
N ALA A 47 -20.48 10.45 -28.10
CA ALA A 47 -20.76 9.20 -28.83
C ALA A 47 -19.51 8.69 -29.56
N ALA A 48 -18.64 9.58 -30.04
CA ALA A 48 -17.35 9.20 -30.62
C ALA A 48 -16.37 8.68 -29.57
N LEU A 49 -16.42 9.21 -28.33
CA LEU A 49 -15.56 8.76 -27.22
C LEU A 49 -15.94 7.36 -26.70
N GLN A 50 -17.17 6.90 -26.90
CA GLN A 50 -17.61 5.54 -26.55
C GLN A 50 -17.12 4.49 -27.55
N ARG A 51 -16.64 4.90 -28.72
CA ARG A 51 -16.11 3.95 -29.71
C ARG A 51 -14.72 3.49 -29.30
N PRO A 52 -14.42 2.18 -29.35
CA PRO A 52 -13.08 1.69 -29.10
C PRO A 52 -12.08 2.38 -30.02
N THR A 53 -11.10 3.06 -29.47
CA THR A 53 -9.99 3.61 -30.25
C THR A 53 -8.97 2.51 -30.51
N SER A 54 -8.30 2.57 -31.67
CA SER A 54 -7.30 1.58 -32.06
C SER A 54 -6.05 1.71 -31.21
N GLY A 55 -5.86 0.80 -30.27
CA GLY A 55 -4.61 0.59 -29.55
C GLY A 55 -4.48 1.35 -28.24
N ASP A 56 -3.79 0.73 -27.33
CA ASP A 56 -3.42 1.25 -26.04
C ASP A 56 -2.23 2.22 -26.14
N SER A 57 -2.05 3.06 -25.13
CA SER A 57 -0.94 4.03 -25.06
C SER A 57 -0.32 4.03 -23.68
N THR A 58 1.00 4.03 -23.64
CA THR A 58 1.75 4.32 -22.41
C THR A 58 1.96 5.83 -22.30
N TYR A 59 1.77 6.36 -21.09
CA TYR A 59 2.01 7.78 -20.81
C TYR A 59 2.55 7.97 -19.39
N PHE A 60 3.37 9.00 -19.20
CA PHE A 60 3.93 9.38 -17.91
C PHE A 60 4.34 10.85 -17.89
N PRO A 61 4.32 11.51 -16.72
CA PRO A 61 4.80 12.88 -16.59
C PRO A 61 6.32 12.95 -16.69
N ALA A 62 6.85 13.92 -17.42
CA ALA A 62 8.27 14.22 -17.45
C ALA A 62 8.48 15.73 -17.69
N LEU A 63 9.30 16.37 -16.85
CA LEU A 63 9.70 17.78 -16.97
C LEU A 63 8.51 18.75 -17.15
N GLY A 64 7.42 18.52 -16.43
CA GLY A 64 6.21 19.34 -16.50
C GLY A 64 5.31 19.09 -17.71
N GLY A 65 5.65 18.13 -18.56
CA GLY A 65 4.85 17.68 -19.69
C GLY A 65 4.37 16.24 -19.55
N LEU A 66 3.55 15.81 -20.50
CA LEU A 66 3.11 14.41 -20.63
C LEU A 66 3.81 13.75 -21.82
N VAL A 67 4.65 12.77 -21.53
CA VAL A 67 5.21 11.88 -22.57
C VAL A 67 4.16 10.81 -22.86
N ARG A 68 3.86 10.60 -24.14
CA ARG A 68 2.93 9.57 -24.60
C ARG A 68 3.53 8.84 -25.80
N TYR A 69 3.40 7.52 -25.81
CA TYR A 69 3.75 6.69 -26.96
C TYR A 69 2.77 5.50 -27.12
N PRO A 70 2.61 4.99 -28.36
CA PRO A 70 1.72 3.86 -28.62
C PRO A 70 2.15 2.61 -27.85
N GLY A 71 1.19 1.84 -27.33
CA GLY A 71 1.45 0.61 -26.54
C GLY A 71 2.31 -0.42 -27.25
N TRP A 72 2.28 -0.48 -28.58
CA TRP A 72 3.13 -1.39 -29.34
C TRP A 72 4.64 -1.12 -29.18
N LEU A 73 5.05 0.11 -28.79
CA LEU A 73 6.45 0.44 -28.54
C LEU A 73 7.00 -0.13 -27.23
N VAL A 74 6.15 -0.61 -26.32
CA VAL A 74 6.57 -1.18 -25.03
C VAL A 74 7.57 -2.32 -25.24
N TRP A 75 7.23 -3.29 -26.10
CA TRP A 75 8.10 -4.42 -26.39
C TRP A 75 9.41 -4.02 -27.10
N PRO A 76 9.39 -3.24 -28.18
CA PRO A 76 10.61 -2.75 -28.81
C PRO A 76 11.54 -2.03 -27.82
N LEU A 77 11.02 -1.19 -26.93
CA LEU A 77 11.84 -0.47 -25.95
C LEU A 77 12.45 -1.41 -24.90
N ALA A 78 11.70 -2.37 -24.38
CA ALA A 78 12.21 -3.37 -23.44
C ALA A 78 13.29 -4.27 -24.08
N ILE A 79 13.07 -4.72 -25.32
CA ILE A 79 14.05 -5.50 -26.08
C ILE A 79 15.30 -4.65 -26.36
N LEU A 80 15.13 -3.40 -26.79
CA LEU A 80 16.24 -2.48 -27.06
C LEU A 80 17.10 -2.23 -25.80
N ALA A 81 16.46 -2.12 -24.64
CA ALA A 81 17.18 -2.02 -23.36
C ALA A 81 18.06 -3.24 -23.11
N MET A 82 17.53 -4.45 -23.29
CA MET A 82 18.30 -5.70 -23.14
C MET A 82 19.42 -5.80 -24.18
N LEU A 83 19.16 -5.42 -25.44
CA LEU A 83 20.18 -5.40 -26.49
C LEU A 83 21.30 -4.40 -26.19
N ALA A 84 20.95 -3.21 -25.66
CA ALA A 84 21.93 -2.22 -25.26
C ALA A 84 22.80 -2.72 -24.11
N VAL A 85 22.22 -3.39 -23.10
CA VAL A 85 22.97 -4.02 -22.00
C VAL A 85 23.91 -5.12 -22.53
N GLY A 86 23.41 -5.98 -23.43
CA GLY A 86 24.23 -7.01 -24.10
C GLY A 86 25.37 -6.41 -24.92
N THR A 87 25.11 -5.34 -25.69
CA THR A 87 26.13 -4.62 -26.47
C THR A 87 27.19 -4.02 -25.54
N LEU A 88 26.78 -3.39 -24.44
CA LEU A 88 27.71 -2.87 -23.44
C LEU A 88 28.58 -3.99 -22.86
N ALA A 89 28.01 -5.13 -22.51
CA ALA A 89 28.74 -6.29 -21.97
C ALA A 89 29.81 -6.79 -22.97
N VAL A 90 29.46 -6.89 -24.24
CA VAL A 90 30.40 -7.29 -25.31
C VAL A 90 31.53 -6.25 -25.47
N LEU A 91 31.21 -4.95 -25.44
CA LEU A 91 32.22 -3.89 -25.52
C LEU A 91 33.17 -3.91 -24.31
N ILE A 92 32.65 -4.03 -23.10
CA ILE A 92 33.45 -4.17 -21.86
C ILE A 92 34.39 -5.36 -21.98
N ARG A 93 33.91 -6.51 -22.49
CA ARG A 93 34.71 -7.71 -22.70
C ARG A 93 35.80 -7.47 -23.75
N ARG A 94 35.49 -6.84 -24.90
CA ARG A 94 36.44 -6.55 -25.98
C ARG A 94 37.50 -5.57 -25.54
N ARG A 95 37.17 -4.62 -24.69
CA ARG A 95 38.13 -3.64 -24.12
C ARG A 95 38.94 -4.19 -22.94
N GLY A 96 38.70 -5.44 -22.51
CA GLY A 96 39.40 -6.06 -21.40
C GLY A 96 39.05 -5.50 -20.02
N LEU A 97 37.95 -4.73 -19.88
CA LEU A 97 37.55 -4.08 -18.63
C LEU A 97 36.95 -5.08 -17.63
N ALA A 98 36.25 -6.12 -18.11
CA ALA A 98 35.76 -7.24 -17.29
C ALA A 98 35.65 -8.53 -18.11
N GLY A 99 35.90 -9.67 -17.48
CA GLY A 99 35.67 -11.01 -18.06
C GLY A 99 34.20 -11.47 -17.88
N TRP A 100 33.80 -12.48 -18.70
CA TRP A 100 32.44 -13.03 -18.62
C TRP A 100 32.09 -13.58 -17.22
N SER A 101 33.03 -14.25 -16.55
CA SER A 101 32.83 -14.75 -15.20
C SER A 101 32.55 -13.65 -14.17
N ARG A 102 33.26 -12.51 -14.27
CA ARG A 102 32.99 -11.36 -13.41
C ARG A 102 31.62 -10.72 -13.71
N MET A 103 31.26 -10.61 -14.99
CA MET A 103 29.94 -10.09 -15.37
C MET A 103 28.81 -11.02 -14.92
N ALA A 104 28.98 -12.34 -15.05
CA ALA A 104 28.06 -13.33 -14.50
C ALA A 104 27.93 -13.22 -12.96
N ALA A 105 29.05 -13.05 -12.27
CA ALA A 105 29.03 -12.76 -10.83
C ALA A 105 28.30 -11.44 -10.52
N GLY A 106 28.52 -10.39 -11.32
CA GLY A 106 27.81 -9.12 -11.22
C GLY A 106 26.30 -9.28 -11.37
N VAL A 107 25.83 -10.08 -12.33
CA VAL A 107 24.40 -10.43 -12.49
C VAL A 107 23.90 -11.20 -11.26
N GLY A 108 24.63 -12.20 -10.78
CA GLY A 108 24.25 -12.98 -9.61
C GLY A 108 24.09 -12.14 -8.34
N VAL A 109 24.99 -11.16 -8.11
CA VAL A 109 24.91 -10.29 -6.91
C VAL A 109 24.05 -9.04 -7.15
N GLY A 110 23.71 -8.72 -8.40
CA GLY A 110 22.94 -7.52 -8.77
C GLY A 110 21.48 -7.54 -8.27
N VAL A 111 20.94 -8.71 -7.96
CA VAL A 111 19.61 -8.86 -7.38
C VAL A 111 19.57 -8.43 -5.91
N ILE A 112 20.69 -8.49 -5.20
CA ILE A 112 20.76 -8.25 -3.75
C ILE A 112 20.14 -6.91 -3.36
N PRO A 113 20.54 -5.75 -3.91
CA PRO A 113 19.94 -4.48 -3.53
C PRO A 113 18.45 -4.38 -3.88
N LEU A 114 17.98 -5.02 -4.95
CA LEU A 114 16.56 -5.00 -5.33
C LEU A 114 15.68 -5.80 -4.37
N VAL A 115 16.23 -6.81 -3.71
CA VAL A 115 15.51 -7.59 -2.69
C VAL A 115 15.73 -6.99 -1.30
N LEU A 116 16.96 -6.62 -0.96
CA LEU A 116 17.30 -6.17 0.38
C LEU A 116 16.72 -4.79 0.72
N ALA A 117 16.60 -3.87 -0.25
CA ALA A 117 16.05 -2.55 0.00
C ALA A 117 14.56 -2.60 0.41
N PRO A 118 13.65 -3.32 -0.29
CA PRO A 118 12.29 -3.56 0.18
C PRO A 118 12.22 -4.21 1.57
N VAL A 119 13.06 -5.21 1.83
CA VAL A 119 13.10 -5.89 3.14
C VAL A 119 13.48 -4.92 4.26
N VAL A 120 14.51 -4.09 4.05
CA VAL A 120 14.95 -3.09 5.05
C VAL A 120 13.87 -2.04 5.28
N ALA A 121 13.14 -1.61 4.24
CA ALA A 121 12.02 -0.69 4.40
C ALA A 121 10.88 -1.30 5.22
N GLN A 122 10.55 -2.57 4.99
CA GLN A 122 9.52 -3.27 5.77
C GLN A 122 9.98 -3.52 7.21
N LEU A 123 11.25 -3.82 7.43
CA LEU A 123 11.82 -3.93 8.77
C LEU A 123 11.76 -2.60 9.52
N LEU A 124 12.02 -1.47 8.84
CA LEU A 124 11.85 -0.15 9.44
C LEU A 124 10.41 0.04 9.94
N TRP A 125 9.41 -0.28 9.11
CA TRP A 125 8.00 -0.19 9.50
C TRP A 125 7.69 -1.06 10.73
N THR A 126 8.14 -2.31 10.72
CA THR A 126 7.98 -3.22 11.87
C THR A 126 8.61 -2.65 13.14
N VAL A 127 9.79 -2.04 13.03
CA VAL A 127 10.45 -1.40 14.19
C VAL A 127 9.67 -0.17 14.65
N LEU A 128 9.15 0.65 13.73
CA LEU A 128 8.33 1.82 14.08
C LEU A 128 7.06 1.42 14.81
N VAL A 129 6.36 0.38 14.35
CA VAL A 129 5.18 -0.18 15.02
C VAL A 129 5.54 -0.74 16.40
N ALA A 130 6.68 -1.43 16.53
CA ALA A 130 7.14 -1.94 17.83
C ALA A 130 7.48 -0.82 18.83
N LEU A 131 7.99 0.32 18.35
CA LEU A 131 8.28 1.49 19.19
C LEU A 131 7.03 2.32 19.49
N ARG A 132 6.04 2.31 18.62
CA ARG A 132 4.77 3.05 18.71
C ARG A 132 3.63 2.18 18.20
N PRO A 133 3.02 1.36 19.05
CA PRO A 133 1.96 0.43 18.64
C PRO A 133 0.78 1.09 17.92
N GLY A 134 0.45 2.35 18.20
CA GLY A 134 -0.58 3.09 17.49
C GLY A 134 -0.39 3.22 15.98
N TYR A 135 0.83 2.99 15.45
CA TYR A 135 1.06 2.96 14.00
C TYR A 135 0.49 1.71 13.32
N VAL A 136 0.16 0.64 14.05
CA VAL A 136 -0.33 -0.61 13.46
C VAL A 136 -1.58 -0.41 12.62
N ASN A 137 -2.46 0.49 13.07
CA ASN A 137 -3.73 0.81 12.41
C ASN A 137 -3.62 2.00 11.43
N MET A 138 -2.40 2.45 11.14
CA MET A 138 -2.14 3.58 10.24
C MET A 138 -1.47 3.13 8.95
N ILE A 139 -1.81 3.77 7.86
CA ILE A 139 -1.11 3.60 6.57
C ILE A 139 0.20 4.40 6.58
N ASP A 140 0.16 5.61 7.15
CA ASP A 140 1.30 6.51 7.37
C ASP A 140 1.22 7.11 8.78
N PRO A 141 2.35 7.41 9.42
CA PRO A 141 2.42 8.31 10.57
C PRO A 141 1.88 9.71 10.25
N TRP A 142 1.63 10.52 11.25
CA TRP A 142 1.16 11.91 11.08
C TRP A 142 2.16 12.78 10.31
N TRP A 143 3.47 12.56 10.51
CA TRP A 143 4.56 13.28 9.85
C TRP A 143 5.42 12.35 9.01
N PRO A 144 4.87 11.73 7.94
CA PRO A 144 5.51 10.63 7.21
C PRO A 144 6.78 11.05 6.46
N GLY A 145 6.96 12.34 6.18
CA GLY A 145 8.09 12.84 5.39
C GLY A 145 9.46 12.43 5.95
N TRP A 146 9.62 12.45 7.27
CA TRP A 146 10.86 12.03 7.94
C TRP A 146 11.15 10.55 7.74
N PHE A 147 10.14 9.72 7.87
CA PHE A 147 10.29 8.27 7.72
C PHE A 147 10.45 7.87 6.25
N ARG A 148 9.78 8.56 5.31
CA ARG A 148 9.99 8.39 3.86
C ARG A 148 11.45 8.73 3.49
N ALA A 149 11.99 9.82 4.02
CA ALA A 149 13.40 10.17 3.86
C ALA A 149 14.33 9.13 4.48
N THR A 150 13.96 8.56 5.64
CA THR A 150 14.69 7.44 6.27
C THR A 150 14.75 6.24 5.34
N VAL A 151 13.63 5.82 4.72
CA VAL A 151 13.61 4.71 3.76
C VAL A 151 14.57 4.95 2.61
N VAL A 152 14.52 6.14 1.98
CA VAL A 152 15.43 6.48 0.87
C VAL A 152 16.90 6.45 1.33
N ALA A 153 17.21 6.97 2.51
CA ALA A 153 18.55 6.94 3.07
C ALA A 153 19.03 5.51 3.36
N LEU A 154 18.16 4.64 3.89
CA LEU A 154 18.46 3.21 4.10
C LEU A 154 18.69 2.47 2.79
N VAL A 155 17.91 2.77 1.74
CA VAL A 155 18.18 2.23 0.40
C VAL A 155 19.56 2.65 -0.10
N CYS A 156 19.94 3.92 0.10
CA CYS A 156 21.30 4.37 -0.20
C CYS A 156 22.36 3.59 0.62
N VAL A 157 22.12 3.33 1.92
CA VAL A 157 23.01 2.48 2.73
C VAL A 157 23.17 1.10 2.09
N VAL A 158 22.07 0.45 1.72
CA VAL A 158 22.06 -0.90 1.12
C VAL A 158 22.86 -0.90 -0.18
N VAL A 159 22.53 0.00 -1.13
CA VAL A 159 23.16 0.00 -2.46
C VAL A 159 24.62 0.42 -2.39
N LEU A 160 24.95 1.46 -1.61
CA LEU A 160 26.33 1.95 -1.50
C LEU A 160 27.23 0.98 -0.72
N THR A 161 26.70 0.29 0.29
CA THR A 161 27.42 -0.78 0.99
C THR A 161 27.68 -1.96 0.05
N TRP A 162 26.65 -2.45 -0.64
CA TRP A 162 26.76 -3.50 -1.66
C TRP A 162 27.81 -3.13 -2.71
N TYR A 163 27.75 -1.93 -3.26
CA TYR A 163 28.68 -1.44 -4.25
C TYR A 163 30.11 -1.31 -3.69
N GLY A 164 30.25 -0.68 -2.53
CA GLY A 164 31.53 -0.49 -1.86
C GLY A 164 32.28 -1.79 -1.53
N LEU A 165 31.52 -2.83 -1.11
CA LEU A 165 32.07 -4.15 -0.79
C LEU A 165 32.47 -4.93 -2.05
N LEU A 166 31.66 -4.84 -3.11
CA LEU A 166 31.79 -5.72 -4.27
C LEU A 166 32.56 -5.08 -5.44
N ARG A 167 32.74 -3.77 -5.49
CA ARG A 167 33.43 -3.11 -6.61
C ARG A 167 34.88 -3.55 -6.79
N ARG A 168 35.58 -3.98 -5.73
CA ARG A 168 36.94 -4.51 -5.82
C ARG A 168 36.99 -5.95 -6.33
N PRO A 169 36.28 -6.93 -5.71
CA PRO A 169 36.39 -8.31 -6.15
C PRO A 169 35.66 -8.58 -7.48
N VAL A 170 34.53 -7.95 -7.74
CA VAL A 170 33.71 -8.16 -8.94
C VAL A 170 34.08 -7.17 -10.06
N GLY A 171 34.33 -5.93 -9.70
CA GLY A 171 34.66 -4.83 -10.61
C GLY A 171 33.44 -3.93 -10.90
N PRO A 172 33.65 -2.59 -11.03
CA PRO A 172 32.57 -1.62 -11.22
C PRO A 172 31.76 -1.87 -12.50
N TRP A 173 32.42 -2.20 -13.60
CA TRP A 173 31.78 -2.53 -14.87
C TRP A 173 30.94 -3.79 -14.81
N ALA A 174 31.39 -4.81 -14.08
CA ALA A 174 30.63 -6.04 -13.91
C ALA A 174 29.39 -5.84 -13.02
N LEU A 175 29.50 -5.03 -11.97
CA LEU A 175 28.35 -4.64 -11.13
C LEU A 175 27.34 -3.79 -11.90
N LEU A 176 27.81 -2.86 -12.74
CA LEU A 176 26.93 -2.09 -13.62
C LEU A 176 26.15 -2.99 -14.58
N ILE A 177 26.83 -3.96 -15.23
CA ILE A 177 26.14 -4.94 -16.10
C ILE A 177 25.10 -5.73 -15.29
N GLY A 178 25.43 -6.15 -14.07
CA GLY A 178 24.49 -6.85 -13.19
C GLY A 178 23.24 -6.02 -12.87
N ALA A 179 23.44 -4.77 -12.47
CA ALA A 179 22.34 -3.85 -12.19
C ALA A 179 21.45 -3.62 -13.43
N LEU A 180 22.07 -3.31 -14.58
CA LEU A 180 21.33 -3.06 -15.82
C LEU A 180 20.64 -4.30 -16.37
N ALA A 181 21.21 -5.49 -16.20
CA ALA A 181 20.55 -6.75 -16.59
C ALA A 181 19.27 -6.98 -15.79
N TRP A 182 19.28 -6.73 -14.49
CA TRP A 182 18.08 -6.83 -13.66
C TRP A 182 17.05 -5.74 -13.97
N LEU A 183 17.48 -4.49 -14.18
CA LEU A 183 16.56 -3.41 -14.61
C LEU A 183 15.94 -3.73 -15.98
N GLY A 184 16.73 -4.19 -16.94
CA GLY A 184 16.23 -4.60 -18.27
C GLY A 184 15.27 -5.78 -18.15
N LEU A 185 15.58 -6.79 -17.33
CA LEU A 185 14.71 -7.92 -17.08
C LEU A 185 13.38 -7.49 -16.45
N LEU A 186 13.41 -6.61 -15.44
CA LEU A 186 12.22 -6.02 -14.85
C LEU A 186 11.38 -5.28 -15.90
N GLY A 187 12.04 -4.54 -16.82
CA GLY A 187 11.36 -3.90 -17.93
C GLY A 187 10.64 -4.88 -18.85
N VAL A 188 11.23 -6.05 -19.12
CA VAL A 188 10.60 -7.13 -19.90
C VAL A 188 9.46 -7.77 -19.11
N VAL A 189 9.64 -8.06 -17.83
CA VAL A 189 8.57 -8.61 -16.97
C VAL A 189 7.38 -7.65 -16.93
N LEU A 190 7.62 -6.36 -16.71
CA LEU A 190 6.56 -5.35 -16.70
C LEU A 190 5.89 -5.21 -18.08
N ALA A 191 6.60 -5.42 -19.19
CA ALA A 191 5.99 -5.43 -20.51
C ALA A 191 4.95 -6.55 -20.67
N VAL A 192 5.09 -7.66 -19.93
CA VAL A 192 4.11 -8.77 -19.88
C VAL A 192 2.98 -8.48 -18.92
N VAL A 193 3.32 -8.14 -17.67
CA VAL A 193 2.37 -8.10 -16.54
C VAL A 193 1.65 -6.75 -16.46
N ALA A 194 2.37 -5.65 -16.71
CA ALA A 194 1.87 -4.28 -16.62
C ALA A 194 2.51 -3.40 -17.71
N PRO A 195 2.08 -3.54 -18.97
CA PRO A 195 2.76 -2.90 -20.12
C PRO A 195 2.96 -1.39 -19.95
N GLY A 196 1.98 -0.69 -19.37
CA GLY A 196 2.05 0.73 -19.08
C GLY A 196 3.14 1.12 -18.06
N GLY A 197 3.66 0.17 -17.28
CA GLY A 197 4.73 0.39 -16.28
C GLY A 197 6.14 0.01 -16.77
N SER A 198 6.27 -0.64 -17.93
CA SER A 198 7.57 -1.14 -18.44
C SER A 198 8.64 -0.04 -18.56
N TYR A 199 8.22 1.19 -18.90
CA TYR A 199 9.14 2.34 -19.05
C TYR A 199 9.92 2.64 -17.76
N LEU A 200 9.36 2.35 -16.58
CA LEU A 200 10.02 2.59 -15.29
C LEU A 200 11.35 1.86 -15.14
N ALA A 201 11.50 0.73 -15.80
CA ALA A 201 12.73 -0.05 -15.76
C ALA A 201 13.48 -0.03 -17.11
N SER A 202 12.74 -0.14 -18.23
CA SER A 202 13.34 -0.22 -19.57
C SER A 202 14.07 1.05 -19.97
N LEU A 203 13.48 2.24 -19.78
CA LEU A 203 14.10 3.49 -20.20
C LEU A 203 15.34 3.88 -19.37
N PRO A 204 15.33 3.79 -18.02
CA PRO A 204 16.55 3.97 -17.22
C PRO A 204 17.66 2.98 -17.59
N ALA A 205 17.32 1.69 -17.79
CA ALA A 205 18.29 0.68 -18.20
C ALA A 205 18.90 1.01 -19.58
N LEU A 206 18.04 1.36 -20.55
CA LEU A 206 18.46 1.74 -21.91
C LEU A 206 19.37 2.96 -21.89
N ALA A 207 18.97 4.04 -21.22
CA ALA A 207 19.73 5.29 -21.18
C ALA A 207 21.09 5.09 -20.50
N THR A 208 21.12 4.38 -19.37
CA THR A 208 22.37 4.09 -18.67
C THR A 208 23.26 3.12 -19.46
N ALA A 209 22.70 2.13 -20.17
CA ALA A 209 23.48 1.25 -21.04
C ALA A 209 24.09 2.01 -22.22
N ILE A 210 23.33 2.91 -22.87
CA ILE A 210 23.86 3.79 -23.93
C ILE A 210 24.98 4.68 -23.39
N ALA A 211 24.81 5.27 -22.21
CA ALA A 211 25.83 6.05 -21.55
C ALA A 211 27.12 5.24 -21.33
N GLY A 212 26.98 4.00 -20.86
CA GLY A 212 28.10 3.07 -20.71
C GLY A 212 28.78 2.72 -22.05
N ILE A 213 28.01 2.49 -23.12
CA ILE A 213 28.52 2.25 -24.46
C ILE A 213 29.37 3.45 -24.94
N VAL A 214 28.86 4.66 -24.79
CA VAL A 214 29.60 5.89 -25.16
C VAL A 214 30.88 6.01 -24.33
N ALA A 215 30.82 5.80 -23.04
CA ALA A 215 31.97 5.88 -22.14
C ALA A 215 33.08 4.87 -22.50
N VAL A 216 32.69 3.66 -22.96
CA VAL A 216 33.66 2.61 -23.37
C VAL A 216 34.16 2.79 -24.80
N ALA A 217 33.26 3.25 -25.73
CA ALA A 217 33.59 3.34 -27.15
C ALA A 217 34.41 4.59 -27.50
N VAL A 218 34.10 5.73 -26.88
CA VAL A 218 34.68 7.04 -27.19
C VAL A 218 35.84 7.33 -26.25
N PRO A 219 37.08 7.49 -26.74
CA PRO A 219 38.24 7.72 -25.90
C PRO A 219 38.35 9.20 -25.45
N SER A 220 37.34 9.71 -24.80
CA SER A 220 37.25 11.06 -24.26
C SER A 220 36.62 11.04 -22.87
N PRO A 221 37.30 11.54 -21.84
CA PRO A 221 36.75 11.60 -20.49
C PRO A 221 35.51 12.50 -20.42
N TRP A 222 35.46 13.57 -21.21
CA TRP A 222 34.31 14.45 -21.30
C TRP A 222 33.06 13.76 -21.90
N ALA A 223 33.29 12.92 -22.94
CA ALA A 223 32.19 12.15 -23.53
C ALA A 223 31.62 11.15 -22.50
N GLY A 224 32.48 10.47 -21.75
CA GLY A 224 32.07 9.58 -20.66
C GLY A 224 31.32 10.30 -19.55
N LEU A 225 31.80 11.46 -19.11
CA LEU A 225 31.10 12.28 -18.10
C LEU A 225 29.73 12.76 -18.58
N ILE A 226 29.67 13.37 -19.76
CA ILE A 226 28.40 13.87 -20.33
C ILE A 226 27.41 12.72 -20.51
N ALA A 227 27.85 11.59 -21.02
CA ALA A 227 26.99 10.41 -21.22
C ALA A 227 26.46 9.88 -19.89
N ALA A 228 27.30 9.76 -18.84
CA ALA A 228 26.87 9.32 -17.51
C ALA A 228 25.85 10.28 -16.89
N LEU A 229 26.06 11.59 -17.02
CA LEU A 229 25.11 12.60 -16.53
C LEU A 229 23.78 12.55 -17.29
N LEU A 230 23.80 12.41 -18.61
CA LEU A 230 22.58 12.30 -19.41
C LEU A 230 21.81 11.00 -19.13
N GLY A 231 22.50 9.86 -19.04
CA GLY A 231 21.88 8.59 -18.64
C GLY A 231 21.27 8.64 -17.24
N GLY A 232 22.01 9.23 -16.29
CA GLY A 232 21.53 9.46 -14.93
C GLY A 232 20.35 10.43 -14.89
N ALA A 233 20.35 11.48 -15.70
CA ALA A 233 19.24 12.44 -15.79
C ALA A 233 17.94 11.77 -16.24
N VAL A 234 18.00 10.85 -17.23
CA VAL A 234 16.82 10.07 -17.65
C VAL A 234 16.28 9.22 -16.49
N ALA A 235 17.18 8.55 -15.75
CA ALA A 235 16.78 7.77 -14.59
C ALA A 235 16.13 8.63 -13.50
N VAL A 236 16.67 9.81 -13.21
CA VAL A 236 16.12 10.76 -12.22
C VAL A 236 14.76 11.28 -12.68
N VAL A 237 14.63 11.71 -13.94
CA VAL A 237 13.37 12.25 -14.48
C VAL A 237 12.23 11.23 -14.43
N ILE A 238 12.53 9.94 -14.61
CA ILE A 238 11.52 8.88 -14.60
C ILE A 238 11.28 8.35 -13.18
N LEU A 239 12.34 8.01 -12.46
CA LEU A 239 12.21 7.28 -11.20
C LEU A 239 12.05 8.17 -9.97
N ALA A 240 12.62 9.39 -9.94
CA ALA A 240 12.48 10.23 -8.74
C ALA A 240 11.01 10.67 -8.48
N PRO A 241 10.23 11.12 -9.49
CA PRO A 241 8.80 11.36 -9.29
C PRO A 241 8.04 10.08 -8.88
N THR A 242 8.41 8.93 -9.44
CA THR A 242 7.81 7.64 -9.10
C THR A 242 8.08 7.29 -7.62
N VAL A 243 9.33 7.39 -7.16
CA VAL A 243 9.69 7.20 -5.74
C VAL A 243 8.88 8.12 -4.86
N TYR A 244 8.82 9.41 -5.21
CA TYR A 244 8.06 10.41 -4.44
C TYR A 244 6.57 10.07 -4.36
N MET A 245 5.94 9.62 -5.45
CA MET A 245 4.50 9.35 -5.51
C MET A 245 4.11 8.00 -4.88
N PHE A 246 5.00 7.02 -4.87
CA PHE A 246 4.67 5.70 -4.30
C PHE A 246 4.49 5.72 -2.79
N PHE A 247 5.20 6.58 -2.07
CA PHE A 247 5.01 6.71 -0.64
C PHE A 247 3.62 7.25 -0.27
N PRO A 248 3.17 8.42 -0.76
CA PRO A 248 1.82 8.89 -0.45
C PRO A 248 0.71 8.01 -1.05
N ALA A 249 0.98 7.30 -2.16
CA ALA A 249 -0.03 6.43 -2.79
C ALA A 249 -0.27 5.13 -2.02
N LEU A 250 0.76 4.56 -1.41
CA LEU A 250 0.70 3.25 -0.75
C LEU A 250 0.96 3.32 0.76
N GLY A 251 1.51 4.43 1.24
CA GLY A 251 1.92 4.63 2.62
C GLY A 251 3.20 3.90 3.02
N LEU A 252 3.68 4.21 4.21
CA LEU A 252 4.87 3.58 4.80
C LEU A 252 4.64 2.15 5.25
N ALA A 253 3.40 1.77 5.57
CA ALA A 253 3.04 0.39 5.86
C ALA A 253 3.41 -0.56 4.72
N THR A 254 3.38 -0.08 3.47
CA THR A 254 3.83 -0.78 2.27
C THR A 254 5.04 -0.11 1.61
N GLY A 255 5.89 0.52 2.40
CA GLY A 255 7.06 1.28 1.94
C GLY A 255 8.09 0.48 1.12
N ALA A 256 7.96 -0.85 1.12
CA ALA A 256 8.76 -1.75 0.29
C ALA A 256 8.72 -1.40 -1.22
N ALA A 257 7.57 -0.97 -1.73
CA ALA A 257 7.44 -0.57 -3.14
C ALA A 257 8.24 0.71 -3.45
N GLY A 258 8.14 1.75 -2.61
CA GLY A 258 8.94 2.97 -2.72
C GLY A 258 10.45 2.69 -2.62
N ALA A 259 10.84 1.75 -1.75
CA ALA A 259 12.22 1.30 -1.61
C ALA A 259 12.74 0.57 -2.86
N LEU A 260 11.92 -0.24 -3.53
CA LEU A 260 12.29 -0.90 -4.78
C LEU A 260 12.62 0.13 -5.87
N PHE A 261 11.73 1.11 -6.10
CA PHE A 261 12.00 2.17 -7.09
C PHE A 261 13.18 3.06 -6.71
N SER A 262 13.38 3.31 -5.42
CA SER A 262 14.58 3.99 -4.91
C SER A 262 15.85 3.20 -5.21
N ALA A 263 15.84 1.88 -5.02
CA ALA A 263 16.98 1.02 -5.36
C ALA A 263 17.25 1.00 -6.87
N MET A 264 16.20 0.93 -7.71
CA MET A 264 16.33 1.02 -9.16
C MET A 264 16.99 2.35 -9.59
N LEU A 265 16.58 3.46 -8.96
CA LEU A 265 17.16 4.77 -9.22
C LEU A 265 18.66 4.79 -8.87
N VAL A 266 19.03 4.37 -7.65
CA VAL A 266 20.43 4.39 -7.22
C VAL A 266 21.29 3.43 -8.06
N LEU A 267 20.76 2.28 -8.47
CA LEU A 267 21.44 1.34 -9.38
C LEU A 267 21.65 1.93 -10.78
N ALA A 268 20.68 2.66 -11.32
CA ALA A 268 20.84 3.37 -12.60
C ALA A 268 21.87 4.52 -12.51
N LEU A 269 22.09 5.08 -11.31
CA LEU A 269 23.07 6.14 -11.05
C LEU A 269 24.48 5.62 -10.76
N LEU A 270 24.75 4.31 -10.79
CA LEU A 270 26.08 3.75 -10.53
C LEU A 270 27.21 4.40 -11.34
N PRO A 271 27.06 4.74 -12.66
CA PRO A 271 28.10 5.45 -13.39
C PRO A 271 28.42 6.83 -12.81
N VAL A 272 27.41 7.55 -12.32
CA VAL A 272 27.57 8.86 -11.67
C VAL A 272 28.26 8.68 -10.30
N ILE A 273 27.85 7.67 -9.55
CA ILE A 273 28.46 7.34 -8.25
C ILE A 273 29.94 7.02 -8.40
N GLU A 274 30.33 6.24 -9.43
CA GLU A 274 31.75 5.93 -9.70
C GLU A 274 32.53 7.16 -10.10
N LEU A 275 31.93 8.13 -10.81
CA LEU A 275 32.58 9.41 -11.12
C LEU A 275 32.81 10.27 -9.87
N LEU A 276 31.89 10.26 -8.92
CA LEU A 276 31.98 11.03 -7.68
C LEU A 276 32.93 10.39 -6.66
N TYR A 277 32.99 9.05 -6.65
CA TYR A 277 33.82 8.26 -5.72
C TYR A 277 34.67 7.22 -6.46
N PRO A 278 35.60 7.67 -7.34
CA PRO A 278 36.40 6.76 -8.13
C PRO A 278 37.27 5.90 -7.23
N GLU A 279 37.53 4.68 -7.65
CA GLU A 279 38.52 3.83 -6.97
C GLU A 279 39.90 4.42 -7.15
N LEU A 280 40.54 4.80 -6.05
CA LEU A 280 41.91 5.29 -6.10
C LEU A 280 42.81 4.16 -6.60
N PRO A 281 43.66 4.39 -7.65
CA PRO A 281 44.51 3.37 -8.18
C PRO A 281 45.47 2.89 -7.07
N THR A 282 45.46 1.59 -6.83
CA THR A 282 46.47 0.96 -5.97
C THR A 282 47.81 1.26 -6.61
N ARG A 283 48.65 2.06 -5.97
CA ARG A 283 49.98 2.40 -6.45
C ARG A 283 50.67 1.09 -6.82
N GLN A 284 50.90 0.84 -8.11
CA GLN A 284 51.86 -0.18 -8.55
C GLN A 284 53.16 0.17 -7.88
N GLN A 285 53.65 -0.74 -7.05
CA GLN A 285 54.97 -0.63 -6.44
C GLN A 285 55.99 -0.50 -7.57
N SER A 286 56.46 0.71 -7.82
CA SER A 286 57.72 0.90 -8.55
C SER A 286 58.82 0.30 -7.70
N PRO A 287 59.73 -0.48 -8.28
CA PRO A 287 60.84 -1.10 -7.55
C PRO A 287 61.95 -0.08 -7.30
N VAL A 288 61.67 0.96 -6.51
CA VAL A 288 62.71 1.88 -6.00
C VAL A 288 62.46 2.03 -4.51
N SER A 289 63.40 1.48 -3.78
CA SER A 289 63.60 1.48 -2.34
C SER A 289 63.53 2.89 -1.73
N GLN A 290 62.47 3.15 -0.94
CA GLN A 290 62.43 4.18 0.09
C GLN A 290 61.93 3.56 1.39
N PRO A 291 62.42 4.04 2.57
CA PRO A 291 62.17 3.37 3.85
C PRO A 291 60.71 3.38 4.25
N GLU A 292 60.28 2.23 4.72
CA GLU A 292 58.94 1.83 5.07
C GLU A 292 58.30 2.69 6.17
N GLN A 293 57.17 3.31 5.84
CA GLN A 293 56.14 3.57 6.85
C GLN A 293 55.27 2.31 7.01
N PRO A 294 54.83 1.96 8.24
CA PRO A 294 54.18 0.69 8.51
C PRO A 294 52.86 0.57 7.71
N PRO A 295 52.63 -0.58 7.06
CA PRO A 295 51.55 -0.79 6.09
C PRO A 295 50.13 -0.70 6.69
N ALA A 296 49.96 -0.77 8.00
CA ALA A 296 48.66 -0.77 8.70
C ALA A 296 47.87 0.55 8.60
N GLN A 297 48.58 1.73 8.57
CA GLN A 297 47.89 3.02 8.54
C GLN A 297 47.36 3.43 7.16
N GLN A 298 47.97 2.98 6.07
CA GLN A 298 47.50 3.27 4.72
C GLN A 298 46.26 2.42 4.34
N VAL A 299 46.24 1.16 4.76
CA VAL A 299 45.11 0.26 4.51
C VAL A 299 43.85 0.73 5.24
N SER A 300 43.97 1.29 6.45
CA SER A 300 42.80 1.78 7.22
C SER A 300 42.19 3.04 6.59
N ARG A 301 42.98 3.98 6.10
CA ARG A 301 42.47 5.20 5.43
C ARG A 301 41.72 4.88 4.13
N HIS A 302 42.22 3.97 3.29
CA HIS A 302 41.55 3.59 2.04
C HIS A 302 40.22 2.86 2.27
N ARG A 303 40.09 2.06 3.34
CA ARG A 303 38.81 1.41 3.71
C ARG A 303 37.77 2.41 4.21
N LEU A 304 38.19 3.41 4.99
CA LEU A 304 37.29 4.46 5.48
C LEU A 304 36.75 5.32 4.34
N TRP A 305 37.56 5.70 3.35
CA TRP A 305 37.09 6.48 2.20
C TRP A 305 36.06 5.71 1.35
N SER A 306 36.23 4.39 1.19
CA SER A 306 35.27 3.58 0.43
C SER A 306 33.95 3.36 1.16
N ALA A 307 33.90 3.44 2.48
CA ALA A 307 32.73 3.32 3.31
C ALA A 307 32.01 4.66 3.56
N ALA A 308 32.68 5.79 3.33
CA ALA A 308 32.17 7.12 3.67
C ALA A 308 30.77 7.41 3.11
N PRO A 309 30.43 7.12 1.84
CA PRO A 309 29.09 7.38 1.32
C PRO A 309 28.01 6.59 2.04
N ALA A 310 28.25 5.30 2.33
CA ALA A 310 27.32 4.46 3.06
C ALA A 310 27.14 4.92 4.51
N LEU A 311 28.24 5.34 5.16
CA LEU A 311 28.20 5.88 6.53
C LEU A 311 27.44 7.21 6.58
N MET A 312 27.62 8.10 5.60
CA MET A 312 26.86 9.35 5.51
C MET A 312 25.36 9.08 5.32
N ALA A 313 25.01 8.14 4.45
CA ALA A 313 23.63 7.73 4.27
C ALA A 313 23.03 7.10 5.55
N GLY A 314 23.83 6.30 6.28
CA GLY A 314 23.43 5.73 7.56
C GLY A 314 23.22 6.78 8.65
N LEU A 315 24.10 7.79 8.71
CA LEU A 315 23.93 8.91 9.61
C LEU A 315 22.66 9.72 9.25
N ALA A 316 22.43 9.98 7.96
CA ALA A 316 21.21 10.65 7.50
C ALA A 316 19.95 9.86 7.90
N ALA A 317 19.95 8.53 7.70
CA ALA A 317 18.84 7.66 8.12
C ALA A 317 18.61 7.75 9.64
N ALA A 318 19.68 7.70 10.45
CA ALA A 318 19.58 7.84 11.90
C ALA A 318 19.00 9.21 12.33
N VAL A 319 19.45 10.29 11.67
CA VAL A 319 18.93 11.64 11.94
C VAL A 319 17.46 11.76 11.55
N PHE A 320 17.07 11.25 10.38
CA PHE A 320 15.70 11.34 9.93
C PHE A 320 14.73 10.52 10.79
N VAL A 321 15.09 9.28 11.16
CA VAL A 321 14.22 8.49 12.04
C VAL A 321 14.12 9.11 13.43
N ALA A 322 15.22 9.64 13.97
CA ALA A 322 15.19 10.31 15.26
C ALA A 322 14.34 11.59 15.23
N ALA A 323 14.46 12.40 14.17
CA ALA A 323 13.61 13.58 13.96
C ALA A 323 12.14 13.20 13.81
N GLY A 324 11.84 12.16 13.01
CA GLY A 324 10.48 11.64 12.86
C GLY A 324 9.89 11.21 14.20
N LEU A 325 10.59 10.41 14.97
CA LEU A 325 10.14 9.96 16.29
C LEU A 325 10.02 11.11 17.31
N ALA A 326 10.77 12.19 17.15
CA ALA A 326 10.69 13.33 18.04
C ALA A 326 9.47 14.23 17.77
N VAL A 327 9.05 14.36 16.51
CA VAL A 327 7.92 15.22 16.14
C VAL A 327 6.59 14.48 16.00
N ASP A 328 6.64 13.20 15.63
CA ASP A 328 5.45 12.38 15.43
C ASP A 328 5.06 11.71 16.77
N HIS A 329 4.24 12.38 17.55
CA HIS A 329 3.68 11.88 18.79
C HIS A 329 2.16 11.95 18.75
N PHE A 330 1.52 11.07 19.52
CA PHE A 330 0.06 11.04 19.60
C PHE A 330 -0.46 12.05 20.61
N ASP A 331 -1.38 12.91 20.17
CA ASP A 331 -2.09 13.91 20.96
C ASP A 331 -3.54 14.05 20.47
N GLU A 332 -4.29 15.01 21.00
CA GLU A 332 -5.69 15.25 20.62
C GLU A 332 -5.85 15.63 19.14
N ALA A 333 -4.87 16.33 18.55
CA ALA A 333 -4.89 16.73 17.14
C ALA A 333 -4.39 15.59 16.21
N HIS A 334 -3.53 14.72 16.72
CA HIS A 334 -2.88 13.64 15.99
C HIS A 334 -3.01 12.31 16.76
N PRO A 335 -4.24 11.79 16.97
CA PRO A 335 -4.46 10.61 17.78
C PRO A 335 -4.00 9.32 17.09
N ALA A 336 -3.68 8.30 17.89
CA ALA A 336 -3.56 6.93 17.43
C ALA A 336 -4.98 6.36 17.20
N PRO A 337 -5.29 5.82 16.01
CA PRO A 337 -6.59 5.23 15.76
C PRO A 337 -6.78 3.95 16.57
N ALA A 338 -7.96 3.81 17.19
CA ALA A 338 -8.37 2.62 17.90
C ALA A 338 -9.86 2.35 17.66
N GLU A 339 -10.22 1.07 17.59
CA GLU A 339 -11.58 0.62 17.34
C GLU A 339 -12.13 -0.09 18.58
N LEU A 340 -13.32 0.31 19.00
CA LEU A 340 -14.07 -0.35 20.06
C LEU A 340 -15.55 -0.29 19.71
N ALA A 341 -16.24 -1.40 19.89
CA ALA A 341 -17.69 -1.53 19.78
C ALA A 341 -18.24 -2.22 21.03
N TYR A 342 -19.56 -2.08 21.23
CA TYR A 342 -20.30 -2.77 22.26
C TYR A 342 -21.35 -3.64 21.60
N LEU A 343 -21.45 -4.89 22.03
CA LEU A 343 -22.43 -5.86 21.56
C LEU A 343 -23.23 -6.42 22.74
N MET A 344 -24.53 -6.30 22.68
CA MET A 344 -25.47 -6.92 23.62
C MET A 344 -26.33 -7.95 22.90
N ASP A 345 -26.33 -9.18 23.40
CA ASP A 345 -27.20 -10.24 22.92
C ASP A 345 -28.33 -10.42 23.93
N THR A 346 -29.56 -10.12 23.50
CA THR A 346 -30.75 -10.17 24.37
C THR A 346 -31.24 -11.58 24.60
N ASP A 347 -30.87 -12.56 23.77
CA ASP A 347 -31.28 -13.95 23.93
C ASP A 347 -30.47 -14.63 25.04
N SER A 348 -29.19 -14.39 25.09
CA SER A 348 -28.32 -14.88 26.16
C SER A 348 -28.30 -13.98 27.41
N GLY A 349 -28.69 -12.71 27.27
CA GLY A 349 -28.59 -11.70 28.32
C GLY A 349 -27.14 -11.31 28.63
N LEU A 350 -26.22 -11.49 27.70
CA LEU A 350 -24.80 -11.16 27.83
C LEU A 350 -24.45 -9.93 27.00
N ALA A 351 -23.38 -9.24 27.41
CA ALA A 351 -22.82 -8.15 26.65
C ALA A 351 -21.30 -8.29 26.58
N HIS A 352 -20.73 -7.79 25.47
CA HIS A 352 -19.30 -7.86 25.17
C HIS A 352 -18.81 -6.54 24.59
N TRP A 353 -17.57 -6.18 24.96
CA TRP A 353 -16.76 -5.27 24.20
C TRP A 353 -16.15 -6.02 23.01
N VAL A 354 -16.06 -5.37 21.86
CA VAL A 354 -15.58 -5.99 20.62
C VAL A 354 -14.61 -5.04 19.92
N SER A 355 -13.51 -5.57 19.41
CA SER A 355 -12.55 -4.82 18.59
C SER A 355 -11.94 -5.74 17.53
N THR A 356 -11.72 -5.22 16.31
CA THR A 356 -10.92 -5.89 15.27
C THR A 356 -9.43 -5.59 15.39
N ASP A 357 -9.04 -4.73 16.35
CA ASP A 357 -7.64 -4.38 16.58
C ASP A 357 -6.87 -5.56 17.19
N GLN A 358 -5.98 -6.15 16.38
CA GLN A 358 -5.17 -7.30 16.78
C GLN A 358 -4.02 -6.94 17.74
N HIS A 359 -3.69 -5.65 17.86
CA HIS A 359 -2.62 -5.16 18.70
C HIS A 359 -3.12 -3.98 19.55
N PRO A 360 -4.08 -4.22 20.46
CA PRO A 360 -4.64 -3.18 21.28
C PRO A 360 -3.56 -2.54 22.14
N GLY A 361 -3.68 -1.24 22.36
CA GLY A 361 -2.87 -0.53 23.35
C GLY A 361 -3.53 -0.56 24.73
N GLU A 362 -2.86 0.01 25.73
CA GLU A 362 -3.28 -0.02 27.13
C GLU A 362 -4.76 0.38 27.36
N TRP A 363 -5.29 1.30 26.55
CA TRP A 363 -6.69 1.72 26.67
C TRP A 363 -7.66 0.64 26.17
N LEU A 364 -7.37 -0.05 25.07
CA LEU A 364 -8.19 -1.14 24.56
C LEU A 364 -8.04 -2.42 25.39
N ASP A 365 -6.85 -2.69 25.96
CA ASP A 365 -6.58 -3.88 26.77
C ASP A 365 -7.49 -3.98 28.02
N GLN A 366 -8.04 -2.85 28.50
CA GLN A 366 -9.02 -2.88 29.59
C GLN A 366 -10.39 -3.45 29.17
N TYR A 367 -10.69 -3.50 27.88
CA TYR A 367 -11.97 -3.95 27.33
C TYR A 367 -11.89 -5.33 26.69
N VAL A 368 -10.87 -5.56 25.86
CA VAL A 368 -10.74 -6.77 25.05
C VAL A 368 -9.52 -7.57 25.52
N THR A 369 -9.79 -8.64 26.23
CA THR A 369 -8.74 -9.44 26.89
C THR A 369 -8.42 -10.74 26.15
N ASP A 370 -9.34 -11.26 25.35
CA ASP A 370 -9.22 -12.55 24.71
C ASP A 370 -9.60 -12.51 23.23
N SER A 371 -8.95 -13.35 22.45
CA SER A 371 -9.40 -13.76 21.12
C SER A 371 -10.33 -14.97 21.27
N ASP A 372 -11.43 -14.82 22.01
CA ASP A 372 -12.37 -15.91 22.17
C ASP A 372 -13.31 -15.97 20.95
N PRO A 373 -13.28 -17.07 20.16
CA PRO A 373 -14.24 -17.29 19.09
C PRO A 373 -15.69 -17.49 19.57
N ALA A 374 -15.96 -17.50 20.89
CA ALA A 374 -17.31 -17.39 21.44
C ALA A 374 -18.02 -16.05 21.07
N ALA A 375 -17.35 -15.20 20.41
CA ALA A 375 -17.88 -14.06 19.66
C ALA A 375 -18.68 -14.44 18.40
N ASP A 376 -19.22 -15.63 18.31
CA ASP A 376 -20.39 -15.95 17.45
C ASP A 376 -21.59 -14.99 17.73
N ALA A 377 -21.43 -14.22 18.81
CA ALA A 377 -22.38 -13.18 19.17
C ALA A 377 -22.60 -12.13 18.08
N GLY A 378 -21.58 -11.74 17.33
CA GLY A 378 -21.62 -10.67 16.33
C GLY A 378 -21.94 -11.11 14.90
N GLY A 379 -22.02 -12.41 14.62
CA GLY A 379 -22.21 -12.91 13.24
C GLY A 379 -21.20 -12.30 12.26
N GLY A 380 -21.56 -12.22 10.99
CA GLY A 380 -20.72 -11.61 9.95
C GLY A 380 -20.55 -10.09 10.05
N LEU A 381 -21.18 -9.40 11.02
CA LEU A 381 -21.07 -7.93 11.15
C LEU A 381 -19.66 -7.48 11.56
N PHE A 382 -19.00 -8.22 12.46
CA PHE A 382 -17.67 -7.88 12.94
C PHE A 382 -16.54 -8.65 12.23
N GLY A 383 -16.88 -9.68 11.44
CA GLY A 383 -15.89 -10.55 10.78
C GLY A 383 -15.34 -11.63 11.72
N ASP A 384 -14.37 -12.41 11.19
CA ASP A 384 -13.85 -13.61 11.88
C ASP A 384 -12.71 -13.32 12.87
N ASP A 385 -11.97 -12.23 12.67
CA ASP A 385 -10.79 -11.87 13.45
C ASP A 385 -11.10 -10.77 14.48
N VAL A 386 -11.91 -11.10 15.49
CA VAL A 386 -12.29 -10.15 16.54
C VAL A 386 -11.67 -10.52 17.89
N ARG A 387 -11.39 -9.51 18.68
CA ARG A 387 -11.06 -9.64 20.11
C ARG A 387 -12.28 -9.20 20.90
N THR A 388 -12.55 -9.90 21.99
CA THR A 388 -13.69 -9.62 22.84
C THR A 388 -13.29 -9.54 24.31
N GLY A 389 -14.17 -8.96 25.11
CA GLY A 389 -14.10 -9.01 26.56
C GLY A 389 -15.48 -8.76 27.20
N PRO A 390 -15.70 -9.18 28.42
CA PRO A 390 -16.99 -9.06 29.08
C PRO A 390 -17.37 -7.59 29.29
N ALA A 391 -18.63 -7.26 28.97
CA ALA A 391 -19.21 -5.94 29.22
C ALA A 391 -20.37 -6.04 30.20
N GLN A 392 -20.71 -4.94 30.87
CA GLN A 392 -21.92 -4.85 31.67
C GLN A 392 -23.12 -4.68 30.73
N VAL A 393 -24.22 -5.39 31.02
CA VAL A 393 -25.46 -5.30 30.23
C VAL A 393 -26.08 -3.91 30.44
N ALA A 394 -26.36 -3.22 29.34
CA ALA A 394 -27.05 -1.93 29.33
C ALA A 394 -28.57 -2.14 29.14
N ASP A 395 -29.35 -1.17 29.59
CA ASP A 395 -30.80 -1.15 29.35
C ASP A 395 -31.09 -0.54 27.96
N LEU A 396 -31.02 -1.38 26.93
CA LEU A 396 -31.21 -0.99 25.53
C LEU A 396 -32.31 -1.81 24.91
N PRO A 397 -33.30 -1.19 24.19
CA PRO A 397 -34.30 -1.92 23.47
C PRO A 397 -33.71 -2.74 22.32
N ALA A 398 -34.25 -3.95 22.14
CA ALA A 398 -33.87 -4.82 21.04
C ALA A 398 -34.56 -4.43 19.73
N PRO A 399 -33.95 -4.67 18.57
CA PRO A 399 -34.64 -4.54 17.29
C PRO A 399 -35.84 -5.51 17.23
N THR A 400 -36.88 -5.15 16.47
CA THR A 400 -38.07 -5.97 16.33
C THR A 400 -38.24 -6.49 14.91
N VAL A 401 -38.87 -7.67 14.80
CA VAL A 401 -39.21 -8.32 13.52
C VAL A 401 -40.71 -8.59 13.48
N ALA A 402 -41.39 -8.04 12.48
CA ALA A 402 -42.80 -8.36 12.21
C ALA A 402 -42.92 -9.12 10.88
N VAL A 403 -43.67 -10.23 10.89
CA VAL A 403 -43.97 -10.96 9.66
C VAL A 403 -45.17 -10.26 8.99
N VAL A 404 -44.90 -9.65 7.85
CA VAL A 404 -45.93 -8.95 7.04
C VAL A 404 -46.70 -9.93 6.19
N SER A 405 -46.01 -10.90 5.58
CA SER A 405 -46.65 -12.00 4.84
C SER A 405 -45.77 -13.24 4.88
N ASP A 406 -46.41 -14.40 4.90
CA ASP A 406 -45.79 -15.72 4.84
C ASP A 406 -46.64 -16.62 3.95
N THR A 407 -46.13 -17.01 2.81
CA THR A 407 -46.88 -17.77 1.80
C THR A 407 -45.99 -18.82 1.15
N THR A 408 -46.60 -19.95 0.82
CA THR A 408 -45.94 -20.98 0.03
C THR A 408 -46.24 -20.78 -1.45
N VAL A 409 -45.22 -20.82 -2.30
CA VAL A 409 -45.34 -20.60 -3.73
C VAL A 409 -44.91 -21.86 -4.49
N PRO A 410 -45.77 -22.42 -5.36
CA PRO A 410 -45.40 -23.54 -6.21
C PRO A 410 -44.38 -23.11 -7.28
N VAL A 411 -43.31 -23.89 -7.47
CA VAL A 411 -42.23 -23.56 -8.42
C VAL A 411 -42.48 -24.14 -9.83
N GLY A 412 -43.50 -24.98 -9.99
CA GLY A 412 -43.80 -25.64 -11.25
C GLY A 412 -42.93 -26.90 -11.52
N GLY A 413 -43.51 -27.91 -12.18
CA GLY A 413 -42.88 -29.22 -12.36
C GLY A 413 -42.78 -29.99 -11.05
N ASP A 414 -41.82 -30.90 -10.93
CA ASP A 414 -41.57 -31.71 -9.73
C ASP A 414 -40.64 -31.02 -8.70
N LEU A 415 -40.48 -29.69 -8.78
CA LEU A 415 -39.66 -28.94 -7.82
C LEU A 415 -40.42 -28.70 -6.52
N PRO A 416 -39.75 -28.75 -5.36
CA PRO A 416 -40.36 -28.47 -4.07
C PRO A 416 -40.89 -27.03 -4.01
N GLU A 417 -41.96 -26.85 -3.25
CA GLU A 417 -42.53 -25.53 -2.97
C GLU A 417 -41.48 -24.63 -2.29
N ARG A 418 -41.60 -23.32 -2.52
CA ARG A 418 -40.77 -22.31 -1.87
C ARG A 418 -41.63 -21.48 -0.92
N ARG A 419 -41.00 -21.02 0.14
CA ARG A 419 -41.62 -20.10 1.09
C ARG A 419 -41.25 -18.67 0.69
N ARG A 420 -42.24 -17.80 0.54
CA ARG A 420 -42.07 -16.37 0.36
C ARG A 420 -42.42 -15.66 1.65
N LEU A 421 -41.41 -15.06 2.28
CA LEU A 421 -41.49 -14.42 3.57
C LEU A 421 -41.20 -12.92 3.40
N THR A 422 -42.12 -12.07 3.90
CA THR A 422 -41.88 -10.62 3.96
C THR A 422 -41.79 -10.20 5.42
N LEU A 423 -40.66 -9.60 5.75
CA LEU A 423 -40.34 -9.11 7.09
C LEU A 423 -40.31 -7.59 7.11
N GLN A 424 -40.75 -7.02 8.23
CA GLN A 424 -40.53 -5.63 8.60
C GLN A 424 -39.60 -5.62 9.81
N LEU A 425 -38.46 -4.95 9.68
CA LEU A 425 -37.43 -4.83 10.71
C LEU A 425 -37.41 -3.39 11.24
N ASP A 426 -37.57 -3.21 12.55
CA ASP A 426 -37.62 -1.89 13.16
C ASP A 426 -36.62 -1.77 14.31
N SER A 427 -36.08 -0.55 14.51
CA SER A 427 -35.22 -0.18 15.63
C SER A 427 -35.80 1.04 16.36
N GLU A 428 -36.05 0.90 17.66
CA GLU A 428 -36.45 2.03 18.51
C GLU A 428 -35.28 2.99 18.84
N ARG A 429 -34.07 2.60 18.49
CA ARG A 429 -32.84 3.33 18.83
C ARG A 429 -32.37 4.27 17.71
N ALA A 430 -33.17 4.50 16.67
CA ALA A 430 -32.78 5.24 15.46
C ALA A 430 -31.42 4.73 14.89
N ALA A 431 -31.32 3.41 14.71
CA ALA A 431 -30.10 2.75 14.28
C ALA A 431 -29.59 3.28 12.93
N ARG A 432 -28.28 3.49 12.84
CA ARG A 432 -27.68 3.86 11.56
C ARG A 432 -27.46 2.65 10.63
N LEU A 433 -27.51 1.44 11.19
CA LEU A 433 -27.47 0.21 10.41
C LEU A 433 -28.36 -0.87 11.04
N ILE A 434 -28.88 -1.75 10.18
CA ILE A 434 -29.52 -3.01 10.56
C ILE A 434 -28.74 -4.13 9.87
N TYR A 435 -28.38 -5.16 10.63
CA TYR A 435 -27.83 -6.41 10.13
C TYR A 435 -28.89 -7.51 10.27
N LEU A 436 -29.11 -8.22 9.17
CA LEU A 436 -30.00 -9.37 9.11
C LEU A 436 -29.20 -10.60 8.76
N GLU A 437 -29.39 -11.68 9.51
CA GLU A 437 -28.74 -12.97 9.25
C GLU A 437 -29.75 -14.11 9.30
N LEU A 438 -29.61 -15.03 8.35
CA LEU A 438 -30.33 -16.29 8.29
C LEU A 438 -29.33 -17.44 8.21
N PRO A 439 -28.75 -17.90 9.34
CA PRO A 439 -27.61 -18.81 9.35
C PRO A 439 -27.93 -20.19 8.78
N ASP A 440 -29.19 -20.68 8.95
CA ASP A 440 -29.60 -22.03 8.61
C ASP A 440 -30.49 -22.11 7.36
N SER A 441 -30.60 -21.02 6.58
CA SER A 441 -31.61 -20.94 5.51
C SER A 441 -30.98 -20.73 4.13
N ASP A 442 -31.44 -21.56 3.18
CA ASP A 442 -31.16 -21.40 1.75
C ASP A 442 -32.04 -20.29 1.15
N VAL A 443 -31.50 -19.10 1.04
CA VAL A 443 -32.16 -17.97 0.37
C VAL A 443 -31.98 -18.11 -1.14
N VAL A 444 -33.08 -18.09 -1.88
CA VAL A 444 -33.10 -18.20 -3.35
C VAL A 444 -33.10 -16.84 -4.01
N SER A 445 -33.87 -15.92 -3.46
CA SER A 445 -33.89 -14.51 -3.86
C SER A 445 -34.20 -13.64 -2.65
N ALA A 446 -33.70 -12.43 -2.66
CA ALA A 446 -33.97 -11.43 -1.65
C ALA A 446 -34.20 -10.07 -2.31
N THR A 447 -35.16 -9.33 -1.81
CA THR A 447 -35.43 -7.92 -2.17
C THR A 447 -35.45 -7.11 -0.89
N VAL A 448 -34.63 -6.07 -0.80
CA VAL A 448 -34.49 -5.22 0.37
C VAL A 448 -34.83 -3.79 0.00
N ASP A 449 -35.79 -3.19 0.65
CA ASP A 449 -36.30 -1.84 0.33
C ASP A 449 -36.51 -1.66 -1.19
N ALA A 450 -37.26 -2.60 -1.79
CA ALA A 450 -37.57 -2.68 -3.22
C ALA A 450 -36.34 -2.78 -4.16
N ARG A 451 -35.18 -3.22 -3.66
CA ARG A 451 -33.96 -3.48 -4.44
C ARG A 451 -33.62 -4.96 -4.39
N ASP A 452 -33.45 -5.56 -5.54
CA ASP A 452 -33.05 -6.96 -5.63
C ASP A 452 -31.59 -7.15 -5.20
N VAL A 453 -31.33 -8.16 -4.37
CA VAL A 453 -29.99 -8.59 -4.02
C VAL A 453 -29.42 -9.40 -5.17
N PRO A 454 -28.19 -9.10 -5.65
CA PRO A 454 -27.57 -9.84 -6.73
C PRO A 454 -27.43 -11.34 -6.40
N PRO A 455 -27.66 -12.25 -7.36
CA PRO A 455 -27.61 -13.71 -7.11
C PRO A 455 -26.26 -14.24 -6.62
N ASP A 456 -25.18 -13.58 -6.94
CA ASP A 456 -23.81 -13.89 -6.50
C ASP A 456 -23.60 -13.63 -5.01
N GLU A 457 -24.36 -12.73 -4.41
CA GLU A 457 -24.38 -12.43 -2.98
C GLU A 457 -25.26 -13.40 -2.16
N LEU A 458 -25.97 -14.30 -2.80
CA LEU A 458 -26.87 -15.27 -2.15
C LEU A 458 -26.23 -16.66 -1.97
N THR A 459 -24.91 -16.76 -2.13
CA THR A 459 -24.17 -18.03 -2.01
C THR A 459 -23.67 -18.24 -0.57
N GLY A 460 -24.24 -19.23 0.13
CA GLY A 460 -23.88 -19.55 1.51
C GLY A 460 -24.88 -19.00 2.53
N PRO A 461 -24.50 -18.90 3.82
CA PRO A 461 -25.33 -18.26 4.84
C PRO A 461 -25.69 -16.83 4.44
N PHE A 462 -26.96 -16.49 4.52
CA PHE A 462 -27.42 -15.16 4.13
C PHE A 462 -27.16 -14.16 5.26
N GLY A 463 -26.35 -13.13 4.96
CA GLY A 463 -26.10 -11.99 5.83
C GLY A 463 -26.16 -10.68 5.05
N LEU A 464 -26.84 -9.67 5.59
CA LEU A 464 -27.02 -8.37 4.95
C LEU A 464 -26.85 -7.24 5.96
N VAL A 465 -25.96 -6.28 5.65
CA VAL A 465 -25.88 -5.00 6.36
C VAL A 465 -26.61 -3.93 5.55
N PHE A 466 -27.59 -3.27 6.14
CA PHE A 466 -28.29 -2.14 5.54
C PHE A 466 -27.98 -0.86 6.31
N HIS A 467 -27.33 0.10 5.63
CA HIS A 467 -26.98 1.40 6.21
C HIS A 467 -28.09 2.43 5.99
N ALA A 468 -28.31 3.29 6.97
CA ALA A 468 -29.33 4.32 6.99
C ALA A 468 -30.74 3.75 6.70
N PRO A 469 -31.24 2.81 7.54
CA PRO A 469 -32.56 2.25 7.35
C PRO A 469 -33.64 3.35 7.39
N PRO A 470 -34.76 3.17 6.67
CA PRO A 470 -35.89 4.10 6.72
C PRO A 470 -36.42 4.26 8.14
N ALA A 471 -36.96 5.44 8.46
CA ALA A 471 -37.51 5.71 9.79
C ALA A 471 -38.75 4.90 10.12
N ASP A 472 -39.42 4.38 9.10
CA ASP A 472 -40.58 3.48 9.19
C ASP A 472 -40.21 1.99 9.09
N GLY A 473 -38.91 1.69 9.28
CA GLY A 473 -38.35 0.35 9.29
C GLY A 473 -37.94 -0.16 7.93
N LEU A 474 -37.22 -1.29 7.94
CA LEU A 474 -36.66 -1.93 6.74
C LEU A 474 -37.52 -3.11 6.30
N ARG A 475 -38.05 -3.05 5.07
CA ARG A 475 -38.80 -4.15 4.47
C ARG A 475 -37.86 -5.10 3.72
N VAL A 476 -37.96 -6.40 4.06
CA VAL A 476 -37.17 -7.47 3.44
C VAL A 476 -38.12 -8.56 2.93
N GLU A 477 -37.99 -8.88 1.64
CA GLU A 477 -38.72 -9.97 1.00
C GLU A 477 -37.72 -11.07 0.65
N LEU A 478 -38.00 -12.30 1.13
CA LEU A 478 -37.14 -13.46 0.97
C LEU A 478 -37.88 -14.59 0.29
N GLU A 479 -37.25 -15.29 -0.63
CA GLU A 479 -37.72 -16.57 -1.14
C GLU A 479 -36.77 -17.66 -0.66
N LEU A 480 -37.30 -18.60 0.13
CA LEU A 480 -36.56 -19.64 0.82
C LEU A 480 -36.87 -21.02 0.22
N ARG A 481 -35.87 -21.90 0.18
CA ARG A 481 -36.06 -23.32 -0.20
C ARG A 481 -36.80 -24.11 0.89
N THR A 482 -36.60 -23.73 2.15
CA THR A 482 -37.27 -24.37 3.28
C THR A 482 -38.68 -23.81 3.47
N THR A 483 -39.59 -24.68 3.84
CA THR A 483 -40.99 -24.30 4.19
C THR A 483 -41.24 -24.37 5.71
N GLY A 484 -40.25 -24.82 6.49
CA GLY A 484 -40.32 -24.91 7.96
C GLY A 484 -39.99 -23.61 8.67
N PRO A 485 -40.04 -23.60 10.01
CA PRO A 485 -39.62 -22.46 10.84
C PRO A 485 -38.20 -22.07 10.52
N THR A 486 -37.97 -20.77 10.42
CA THR A 486 -36.69 -20.18 10.05
C THR A 486 -36.17 -19.30 11.18
N SER A 487 -34.89 -19.50 11.56
CA SER A 487 -34.20 -18.59 12.50
C SER A 487 -33.77 -17.34 11.76
N VAL A 488 -34.17 -16.19 12.29
CA VAL A 488 -33.83 -14.86 11.79
C VAL A 488 -33.13 -14.09 12.90
N ARG A 489 -31.89 -13.78 12.75
CA ARG A 489 -31.15 -12.95 13.69
C ARG A 489 -31.07 -11.52 13.18
N VAL A 490 -31.47 -10.55 13.98
CA VAL A 490 -31.42 -9.14 13.64
C VAL A 490 -30.60 -8.40 14.67
N MET A 491 -29.73 -7.53 14.18
CA MET A 491 -28.95 -6.62 14.99
C MET A 491 -29.19 -5.20 14.51
N ASP A 492 -29.33 -4.27 15.43
CA ASP A 492 -29.35 -2.86 15.12
C ASP A 492 -28.14 -2.17 15.73
N GLY A 493 -27.59 -1.19 15.04
CA GLY A 493 -26.37 -0.48 15.45
C GLY A 493 -26.56 1.03 15.50
N THR A 494 -26.24 1.61 16.65
CA THR A 494 -26.17 3.07 16.87
C THR A 494 -24.76 3.50 17.18
N ASP A 495 -24.41 4.77 16.98
CA ASP A 495 -23.09 5.31 17.32
C ASP A 495 -23.06 5.83 18.76
N GLY A 496 -21.86 5.76 19.36
CA GLY A 496 -21.53 6.40 20.63
C GLY A 496 -21.53 5.44 21.80
N LEU A 497 -20.34 5.25 22.40
CA LEU A 497 -20.17 4.41 23.58
C LEU A 497 -20.39 5.18 24.89
N ASP A 498 -20.47 6.51 24.83
CA ASP A 498 -20.68 7.37 25.97
C ASP A 498 -21.97 7.03 26.73
N GLY A 499 -21.85 6.86 28.02
CA GLY A 499 -23.01 6.50 28.86
C GLY A 499 -23.25 5.00 29.03
N LEU A 500 -22.54 4.14 28.31
CA LEU A 500 -22.58 2.70 28.55
C LEU A 500 -21.92 2.34 29.88
N PRO A 501 -22.48 1.38 30.63
CA PRO A 501 -21.88 0.96 31.88
C PRO A 501 -20.50 0.34 31.69
N GLY A 502 -19.52 0.82 32.40
CA GLY A 502 -18.13 0.36 32.32
C GLY A 502 -17.31 1.00 31.20
N PHE A 503 -17.86 1.94 30.42
CA PHE A 503 -17.07 2.69 29.44
C PHE A 503 -16.28 3.80 30.10
N ASN A 504 -14.98 3.87 29.79
CA ASN A 504 -14.07 4.95 30.18
C ASN A 504 -13.74 5.80 28.95
N PRO A 505 -13.87 7.13 29.02
CA PRO A 505 -13.58 8.00 27.89
C PRO A 505 -12.18 7.78 27.30
N ARG A 506 -12.04 7.98 26.01
CA ARG A 506 -10.76 7.88 25.31
C ARG A 506 -9.78 8.91 25.83
N PRO A 507 -8.51 8.54 26.10
CA PRO A 507 -7.44 9.51 26.34
C PRO A 507 -7.23 10.41 25.10
N ALA A 508 -6.74 11.63 25.33
CA ALA A 508 -6.54 12.63 24.26
C ALA A 508 -5.68 12.15 23.08
N GLY A 509 -4.75 11.23 23.29
CA GLY A 509 -3.91 10.67 22.24
C GLY A 509 -4.50 9.46 21.51
N ILE A 510 -5.76 9.07 21.77
CA ILE A 510 -6.45 7.94 21.14
C ILE A 510 -7.70 8.43 20.44
N GLY A 511 -7.79 8.24 19.14
CA GLY A 511 -8.90 8.62 18.29
C GLY A 511 -9.69 7.43 17.74
N LEU A 512 -10.73 7.74 16.99
CA LEU A 512 -11.52 6.75 16.30
C LEU A 512 -10.76 6.21 15.09
N GLN A 513 -10.77 4.90 14.93
CA GLN A 513 -10.37 4.27 13.67
C GLN A 513 -11.51 4.40 12.67
N GLY A 514 -11.19 4.65 11.41
CA GLY A 514 -12.15 4.73 10.32
C GLY A 514 -12.69 3.35 9.92
N SER A 515 -13.67 2.87 10.67
CA SER A 515 -14.36 1.61 10.45
C SER A 515 -15.86 1.80 10.58
N HIS A 516 -16.63 0.98 9.88
CA HIS A 516 -18.09 0.99 10.00
C HIS A 516 -18.60 0.44 11.35
N ILE A 517 -17.72 -0.17 12.13
CA ILE A 517 -18.05 -0.71 13.46
C ILE A 517 -17.43 0.09 14.61
N SER A 518 -16.58 1.07 14.34
CA SER A 518 -16.02 1.96 15.38
C SER A 518 -17.13 2.71 16.11
N GLU A 519 -17.09 2.71 17.44
CA GLU A 519 -18.08 3.32 18.33
C GLU A 519 -19.50 2.72 18.21
N LEU A 520 -19.64 1.56 17.56
CA LEU A 520 -20.92 0.95 17.32
C LEU A 520 -21.46 0.30 18.61
N VAL A 521 -22.71 0.63 18.97
CA VAL A 521 -23.49 -0.02 20.01
C VAL A 521 -24.51 -0.93 19.34
N VAL A 522 -24.27 -2.23 19.39
CA VAL A 522 -25.09 -3.24 18.73
C VAL A 522 -25.97 -3.95 19.75
N VAL A 523 -27.24 -4.12 19.42
CA VAL A 523 -28.15 -5.01 20.13
C VAL A 523 -28.63 -6.09 19.18
N ALA A 524 -28.43 -7.34 19.57
CA ALA A 524 -28.79 -8.53 18.81
C ALA A 524 -29.98 -9.25 19.41
N LYS A 525 -30.85 -9.78 18.54
CA LYS A 525 -31.96 -10.64 18.93
C LYS A 525 -32.32 -11.63 17.82
N SER A 526 -32.64 -12.86 18.21
CA SER A 526 -33.08 -13.90 17.29
C SER A 526 -34.60 -14.08 17.36
N TYR A 527 -35.19 -14.38 16.23
CA TYR A 527 -36.60 -14.64 16.06
C TYR A 527 -36.81 -15.96 15.32
N THR A 528 -37.81 -16.71 15.69
CA THR A 528 -38.30 -17.84 14.89
C THR A 528 -39.53 -17.40 14.14
N VAL A 529 -39.48 -17.41 12.83
CA VAL A 529 -40.55 -16.99 11.94
C VAL A 529 -41.06 -18.14 11.09
#